data_76aefb278ed3f3fca6d7ed2ac7337f72
#
_entry.id   76aefb278ed3f3fca6d7ed2ac7337f72
#
_cell.length_a   1.000
_cell.length_b   1.000
_cell.length_c   1.000
_cell.angle_alpha   90.00
_cell.angle_beta   90.00
_cell.angle_gamma   90.00
#
_symmetry.space_group_name_H-M   'P 1'
#
loop_
_entity.id
_entity.type
_entity.pdbx_description
1 polymer ?
#
loop_
_entity_poly.entity_id
_entity_poly.type
_entity_poly.pdbx_seq_one_letter_code
_entity_poly.pdbx_strand_id
1 'polypeptide(L)'
;MSTLGNAISASASALAAERQRIEVAVSNLANAESTRGADGQVYKRRDVVLASQSTETFDLALSRANATGVRVAAVLEDESAPRRRFEPGHPDADQDGYVALPNVDSAEEMVDMLSASRAYQANLTAIGLIRDLVGRALELGRG
;
A
#
# COMPACT_ATOMS: atom_id res chain seq x y z
N MET A 1 4.55 21.83 -17.78
CA MET A 1 5.57 20.78 -17.49
C MET A 1 5.51 19.74 -18.59
N SER A 2 6.64 19.13 -18.97
CA SER A 2 6.66 18.16 -20.06
C SER A 2 5.88 16.90 -19.66
N THR A 3 5.25 16.22 -20.63
CA THR A 3 4.54 14.95 -20.43
C THR A 3 5.40 13.90 -19.72
N LEU A 4 6.72 13.89 -19.99
CA LEU A 4 7.71 13.01 -19.32
C LEU A 4 7.88 13.36 -17.83
N GLY A 5 7.88 14.62 -17.45
CA GLY A 5 7.93 15.03 -16.03
C GLY A 5 6.68 14.57 -15.27
N ASN A 6 5.51 14.67 -15.88
CA ASN A 6 4.27 14.17 -15.28
C ASN A 6 4.27 12.66 -15.12
N ALA A 7 4.80 11.91 -16.10
CA ALA A 7 4.91 10.45 -16.02
C ALA A 7 5.86 10.01 -14.89
N ILE A 8 7.01 10.69 -14.73
CA ILE A 8 7.93 10.43 -13.60
C ILE A 8 7.25 10.72 -12.26
N SER A 9 6.56 11.87 -12.15
CA SER A 9 5.86 12.25 -10.93
C SER A 9 4.75 11.26 -10.57
N ALA A 10 3.96 10.79 -11.55
CA ALA A 10 2.95 9.77 -11.35
C ALA A 10 3.54 8.45 -10.86
N SER A 11 4.62 7.98 -11.51
CA SER A 11 5.32 6.76 -11.08
C SER A 11 5.96 6.90 -9.70
N ALA A 12 6.52 8.07 -9.36
CA ALA A 12 7.08 8.33 -8.04
C ALA A 12 6.01 8.32 -6.94
N SER A 13 4.84 8.90 -7.21
CA SER A 13 3.72 8.84 -6.26
C SER A 13 3.19 7.42 -6.08
N ALA A 14 3.15 6.62 -7.16
CA ALA A 14 2.78 5.21 -7.10
C ALA A 14 3.79 4.40 -6.26
N LEU A 15 5.11 4.65 -6.40
CA LEU A 15 6.13 4.01 -5.56
C LEU A 15 5.89 4.27 -4.07
N ALA A 16 5.56 5.51 -3.69
CA ALA A 16 5.28 5.85 -2.29
C ALA A 16 4.03 5.12 -1.77
N ALA A 17 2.99 5.04 -2.59
CA ALA A 17 1.74 4.36 -2.24
C ALA A 17 1.94 2.84 -2.09
N GLU A 18 2.63 2.20 -3.05
CA GLU A 18 2.89 0.75 -2.99
C GLU A 18 3.83 0.37 -1.85
N ARG A 19 4.81 1.23 -1.52
CA ARG A 19 5.63 1.03 -0.34
C ARG A 19 4.79 1.00 0.93
N GLN A 20 3.85 1.92 1.08
CA GLN A 20 2.97 1.95 2.25
C GLN A 20 2.04 0.74 2.30
N ARG A 21 1.57 0.23 1.16
CA ARG A 21 0.81 -1.03 1.09
C ARG A 21 1.64 -2.21 1.58
N ILE A 22 2.91 -2.31 1.14
CA ILE A 22 3.83 -3.36 1.61
C ILE A 22 4.02 -3.25 3.14
N GLU A 23 4.27 -2.05 3.66
CA GLU A 23 4.49 -1.84 5.10
C GLU A 23 3.27 -2.25 5.94
N VAL A 24 2.05 -1.96 5.45
CA VAL A 24 0.80 -2.34 6.12
C VAL A 24 0.59 -3.86 6.05
N ALA A 25 0.76 -4.49 4.88
CA ALA A 25 0.62 -5.93 4.73
C ALA A 25 1.64 -6.70 5.61
N VAL A 26 2.89 -6.23 5.68
CA VAL A 26 3.90 -6.78 6.58
C VAL A 26 3.50 -6.62 8.05
N SER A 27 2.94 -5.47 8.43
CA SER A 27 2.44 -5.24 9.79
C SER A 27 1.27 -6.17 10.13
N ASN A 28 0.31 -6.35 9.21
CA ASN A 28 -0.80 -7.28 9.37
C ASN A 28 -0.29 -8.71 9.54
N LEU A 29 0.62 -9.14 8.67
CA LEU A 29 1.19 -10.49 8.71
C LEU A 29 1.96 -10.75 10.01
N ALA A 30 2.78 -9.79 10.44
CA ALA A 30 3.54 -9.89 11.68
C ALA A 30 2.65 -10.01 12.92
N ASN A 31 1.44 -9.44 12.87
CA ASN A 31 0.49 -9.46 13.98
C ASN A 31 -0.63 -10.49 13.81
N ALA A 32 -0.64 -11.29 12.75
CA ALA A 32 -1.74 -12.24 12.44
C ALA A 32 -2.04 -13.24 13.57
N GLU A 33 -1.04 -13.58 14.37
CA GLU A 33 -1.16 -14.53 15.50
C GLU A 33 -0.97 -13.84 16.86
N SER A 34 -0.91 -12.50 16.92
CA SER A 34 -0.77 -11.77 18.19
C SER A 34 -2.09 -11.80 18.96
N THR A 35 -2.03 -12.14 20.24
CA THR A 35 -3.23 -12.22 21.10
C THR A 35 -3.52 -10.92 21.82
N ARG A 36 -2.45 -10.15 22.10
CA ARG A 36 -2.56 -8.91 22.85
C ARG A 36 -1.45 -7.93 22.45
N GLY A 37 -1.84 -6.70 22.09
CA GLY A 37 -0.91 -5.61 21.84
C GLY A 37 -0.39 -4.97 23.12
N ALA A 38 0.49 -3.98 23.00
CA ALA A 38 1.04 -3.22 24.12
C ALA A 38 -0.05 -2.45 24.90
N ASP A 39 -1.16 -2.13 24.26
CA ASP A 39 -2.35 -1.48 24.81
C ASP A 39 -3.35 -2.48 25.44
N GLY A 40 -3.04 -3.77 25.40
CA GLY A 40 -3.88 -4.83 25.91
C GLY A 40 -5.03 -5.24 24.97
N GLN A 41 -5.12 -4.68 23.78
CA GLN A 41 -6.14 -5.00 22.78
C GLN A 41 -5.61 -5.96 21.73
N VAL A 42 -6.52 -6.65 21.03
CA VAL A 42 -6.20 -7.46 19.86
C VAL A 42 -5.88 -6.52 18.71
N TYR A 43 -4.84 -6.84 17.94
CA TYR A 43 -4.48 -6.08 16.74
C TYR A 43 -5.65 -6.05 15.74
N LYS A 44 -5.94 -4.89 15.17
CA LYS A 44 -6.92 -4.75 14.09
C LYS A 44 -6.20 -4.74 12.75
N ARG A 45 -6.67 -5.53 11.78
CA ARG A 45 -6.19 -5.51 10.41
C ARG A 45 -6.28 -4.10 9.86
N ARG A 46 -5.24 -3.65 9.14
CA ARG A 46 -5.23 -2.35 8.48
C ARG A 46 -5.27 -2.52 6.98
N ASP A 47 -5.93 -1.59 6.31
CA ASP A 47 -6.04 -1.55 4.86
C ASP A 47 -5.72 -0.16 4.32
N VAL A 48 -5.08 -0.09 3.15
CA VAL A 48 -4.63 1.16 2.54
C VAL A 48 -5.60 1.58 1.47
N VAL A 49 -6.25 2.72 1.68
CA VAL A 49 -7.13 3.34 0.68
C VAL A 49 -6.33 4.28 -0.20
N LEU A 50 -6.29 3.96 -1.49
CA LEU A 50 -5.65 4.79 -2.50
C LEU A 50 -6.66 5.72 -3.16
N ALA A 51 -6.23 6.93 -3.48
CA ALA A 51 -7.01 7.89 -4.25
C ALA A 51 -6.13 8.53 -5.33
N SER A 52 -6.76 8.95 -6.42
CA SER A 52 -6.08 9.77 -7.42
C SER A 52 -5.63 11.09 -6.83
N GLN A 53 -4.43 11.52 -7.17
CA GLN A 53 -3.90 12.83 -6.78
C GLN A 53 -4.33 13.87 -7.81
N SER A 54 -5.57 14.33 -7.71
CA SER A 54 -6.01 15.46 -8.50
C SER A 54 -5.70 16.75 -7.72
N THR A 55 -4.82 17.56 -8.26
CA THR A 55 -4.37 18.83 -7.65
C THR A 55 -5.19 20.03 -8.10
N GLU A 56 -6.21 19.84 -8.94
CA GLU A 56 -6.79 20.99 -9.66
C GLU A 56 -8.33 20.98 -9.66
N THR A 57 -8.91 22.17 -9.69
CA THR A 57 -10.33 22.41 -9.90
C THR A 57 -10.82 21.72 -11.18
N PHE A 58 -12.10 21.35 -11.21
CA PHE A 58 -12.75 20.60 -12.30
C PHE A 58 -12.49 21.18 -13.70
N ASP A 59 -12.38 22.49 -13.81
CA ASP A 59 -12.12 23.21 -15.08
C ASP A 59 -10.72 22.93 -15.66
N LEU A 60 -9.72 22.77 -14.81
CA LEU A 60 -8.35 22.40 -15.19
C LEU A 60 -8.19 20.90 -15.44
N ALA A 61 -8.98 20.08 -14.75
CA ALA A 61 -9.01 18.62 -14.98
C ALA A 61 -9.60 18.27 -16.36
N LEU A 62 -10.57 19.03 -16.85
CA LEU A 62 -11.19 18.84 -18.16
C LEU A 62 -10.24 19.21 -19.32
N SER A 63 -9.35 20.19 -19.10
CA SER A 63 -8.39 20.67 -20.12
C SER A 63 -7.08 19.88 -20.16
N ARG A 64 -6.80 19.07 -19.15
CA ARG A 64 -5.56 18.29 -19.02
C ARG A 64 -5.87 16.82 -18.72
N ALA A 65 -6.04 16.03 -19.77
CA ALA A 65 -6.00 14.55 -19.69
C ALA A 65 -4.56 14.07 -19.36
N ASN A 66 -3.98 14.59 -18.26
CA ASN A 66 -2.61 14.29 -17.89
C ASN A 66 -2.57 13.23 -16.78
N ALA A 67 -1.54 12.38 -16.82
CA ALA A 67 -1.28 11.36 -15.83
C ALA A 67 -1.38 11.93 -14.42
N THR A 68 -2.44 11.57 -13.73
CA THR A 68 -2.71 11.96 -12.35
C THR A 68 -1.96 10.96 -11.46
N GLY A 69 -1.20 11.45 -10.50
CA GLY A 69 -0.52 10.61 -9.53
C GLY A 69 -1.52 9.91 -8.60
N VAL A 70 -1.00 9.04 -7.75
CA VAL A 70 -1.76 8.36 -6.70
C VAL A 70 -1.29 8.83 -5.33
N ARG A 71 -2.18 8.86 -4.36
CA ARG A 71 -1.85 9.12 -2.95
C ARG A 71 -2.56 8.14 -2.05
N VAL A 72 -1.99 7.87 -0.90
CA VAL A 72 -2.70 7.22 0.19
C VAL A 72 -3.68 8.22 0.79
N ALA A 73 -4.95 7.91 0.70
CA ALA A 73 -6.02 8.74 1.24
C ALA A 73 -6.21 8.48 2.73
N ALA A 74 -6.17 7.21 3.13
CA ALA A 74 -6.31 6.78 4.51
C ALA A 74 -5.70 5.40 4.70
N VAL A 75 -5.40 5.06 5.94
CA VAL A 75 -5.19 3.69 6.41
C VAL A 75 -6.34 3.41 7.37
N LEU A 76 -7.19 2.46 7.01
CA LEU A 76 -8.39 2.12 7.78
C LEU A 76 -8.13 0.87 8.60
N GLU A 77 -8.67 0.82 9.81
CA GLU A 77 -8.69 -0.38 10.64
C GLU A 77 -9.98 -1.17 10.37
N ASP A 78 -9.85 -2.49 10.30
CA ASP A 78 -10.99 -3.40 10.18
C ASP A 78 -11.67 -3.49 11.54
N GLU A 79 -12.94 -3.06 11.58
CA GLU A 79 -13.78 -3.10 12.78
C GLU A 79 -14.50 -4.45 12.96
N SER A 80 -14.20 -5.45 12.12
CA SER A 80 -14.77 -6.79 12.23
C SER A 80 -14.37 -7.45 13.54
N ALA A 81 -15.22 -8.35 14.03
CA ALA A 81 -14.95 -9.09 15.25
C ALA A 81 -13.67 -9.93 15.13
N PRO A 82 -12.84 -9.98 16.18
CA PRO A 82 -11.65 -10.85 16.21
C PRO A 82 -12.02 -12.32 15.97
N ARG A 83 -11.12 -13.06 15.36
CA ARG A 83 -11.24 -14.52 15.24
C ARG A 83 -11.06 -15.14 16.62
N ARG A 84 -11.81 -16.20 16.91
CA ARG A 84 -11.70 -16.92 18.18
C ARG A 84 -11.11 -18.31 17.91
N ARG A 85 -10.09 -18.67 18.68
CA ARG A 85 -9.44 -19.98 18.62
C ARG A 85 -9.50 -20.65 20.01
N PHE A 86 -9.91 -21.92 20.05
CA PHE A 86 -9.98 -22.64 21.31
C PHE A 86 -8.60 -23.11 21.74
N GLU A 87 -8.05 -22.49 22.78
CA GLU A 87 -6.75 -22.79 23.38
C GLU A 87 -6.82 -22.59 24.91
N PRO A 88 -7.39 -23.51 25.67
CA PRO A 88 -7.64 -23.32 27.09
C PRO A 88 -6.37 -23.23 27.97
N GLY A 89 -5.21 -23.63 27.42
CA GLY A 89 -3.91 -23.50 28.10
C GLY A 89 -3.19 -22.17 27.84
N HIS A 90 -3.76 -21.29 27.01
CA HIS A 90 -3.12 -20.03 26.66
C HIS A 90 -3.31 -18.99 27.78
N PRO A 91 -2.29 -18.17 28.13
CA PRO A 91 -2.40 -17.16 29.20
C PRO A 91 -3.46 -16.08 28.93
N ASP A 92 -3.81 -15.85 27.67
CA ASP A 92 -4.82 -14.86 27.25
C ASP A 92 -6.18 -15.52 26.91
N ALA A 93 -6.37 -16.81 27.28
CA ALA A 93 -7.65 -17.47 27.10
C ALA A 93 -8.72 -16.86 28.00
N ASP A 94 -9.95 -16.73 27.47
CA ASP A 94 -11.12 -16.33 28.26
C ASP A 94 -11.61 -17.51 29.15
N GLN A 95 -12.68 -17.25 29.93
CA GLN A 95 -13.25 -18.26 30.85
C GLN A 95 -13.78 -19.52 30.13
N ASP A 96 -14.10 -19.39 28.84
CA ASP A 96 -14.57 -20.46 27.96
C ASP A 96 -13.42 -21.18 27.23
N GLY A 97 -12.16 -20.77 27.46
CA GLY A 97 -10.97 -21.34 26.85
C GLY A 97 -10.67 -20.82 25.43
N TYR A 98 -11.24 -19.71 25.03
CA TYR A 98 -10.98 -19.11 23.72
C TYR A 98 -10.00 -17.95 23.81
N VAL A 99 -9.13 -17.86 22.80
CA VAL A 99 -8.20 -16.75 22.57
C VAL A 99 -8.71 -15.91 21.41
N ALA A 100 -8.72 -14.59 21.58
CA ALA A 100 -9.05 -13.66 20.51
C ALA A 100 -7.80 -13.38 19.66
N LEU A 101 -7.91 -13.50 18.35
CA LEU A 101 -6.87 -13.26 17.36
C LEU A 101 -7.33 -12.21 16.35
N PRO A 102 -6.40 -11.48 15.71
CA PRO A 102 -6.74 -10.55 14.66
C PRO A 102 -7.50 -11.20 13.51
N ASN A 103 -8.38 -10.44 12.87
CA ASN A 103 -9.07 -10.89 11.65
C ASN A 103 -8.15 -10.71 10.42
N VAL A 104 -6.98 -11.35 10.45
CA VAL A 104 -5.97 -11.32 9.38
C VAL A 104 -5.87 -12.70 8.75
N ASP A 105 -6.02 -12.77 7.44
CA ASP A 105 -5.68 -13.95 6.66
C ASP A 105 -4.26 -13.81 6.12
N SER A 106 -3.35 -14.63 6.62
CA SER A 106 -1.94 -14.57 6.24
C SER A 106 -1.71 -14.85 4.75
N ALA A 107 -2.55 -15.68 4.11
CA ALA A 107 -2.43 -15.96 2.69
C ALA A 107 -2.85 -14.76 1.85
N GLU A 108 -3.94 -14.08 2.23
CA GLU A 108 -4.41 -12.84 1.60
C GLU A 108 -3.36 -11.73 1.73
N GLU A 109 -2.81 -11.50 2.91
CA GLU A 109 -1.77 -10.48 3.14
C GLU A 109 -0.48 -10.77 2.35
N MET A 110 -0.08 -12.04 2.21
CA MET A 110 1.05 -12.40 1.35
C MET A 110 0.80 -12.08 -0.12
N VAL A 111 -0.41 -12.33 -0.62
CA VAL A 111 -0.80 -12.00 -2.00
C VAL A 111 -0.79 -10.48 -2.20
N ASP A 112 -1.32 -9.71 -1.25
CA ASP A 112 -1.31 -8.26 -1.31
C ASP A 112 0.10 -7.69 -1.27
N MET A 113 0.95 -8.19 -0.38
CA MET A 113 2.37 -7.81 -0.32
C MET A 113 3.09 -8.12 -1.64
N LEU A 114 2.87 -9.29 -2.24
CA LEU A 114 3.49 -9.68 -3.50
C LEU A 114 2.99 -8.81 -4.66
N SER A 115 1.70 -8.50 -4.69
CA SER A 115 1.07 -7.62 -5.68
C SER A 115 1.65 -6.21 -5.60
N ALA A 116 1.72 -5.63 -4.41
CA ALA A 116 2.29 -4.31 -4.17
C ALA A 116 3.80 -4.26 -4.51
N SER A 117 4.55 -5.32 -4.19
CA SER A 117 5.97 -5.43 -4.54
C SER A 117 6.18 -5.46 -6.06
N ARG A 118 5.36 -6.19 -6.81
CA ARG A 118 5.41 -6.21 -8.28
C ARG A 118 5.06 -4.85 -8.87
N ALA A 119 4.04 -4.18 -8.36
CA ALA A 119 3.65 -2.84 -8.78
C ALA A 119 4.76 -1.82 -8.49
N TYR A 120 5.40 -1.91 -7.32
CA TYR A 120 6.56 -1.11 -6.97
C TYR A 120 7.71 -1.27 -7.98
N GLN A 121 8.10 -2.51 -8.29
CA GLN A 121 9.15 -2.80 -9.26
C GLN A 121 8.80 -2.32 -10.67
N ALA A 122 7.56 -2.47 -11.10
CA ALA A 122 7.10 -1.98 -12.40
C ALA A 122 7.25 -0.45 -12.52
N ASN A 123 6.86 0.30 -11.49
CA ASN A 123 7.00 1.76 -11.45
C ASN A 123 8.49 2.19 -11.42
N LEU A 124 9.34 1.46 -10.70
CA LEU A 124 10.78 1.73 -10.68
C LEU A 124 11.39 1.53 -12.08
N THR A 125 11.01 0.45 -12.76
CA THR A 125 11.43 0.16 -14.14
C THR A 125 10.94 1.24 -15.12
N ALA A 126 9.69 1.71 -14.96
CA ALA A 126 9.14 2.78 -15.79
C ALA A 126 9.94 4.08 -15.66
N ILE A 127 10.31 4.47 -14.44
CA ILE A 127 11.16 5.65 -14.20
C ILE A 127 12.53 5.47 -14.89
N GLY A 128 13.14 4.29 -14.78
CA GLY A 128 14.40 3.98 -15.44
C GLY A 128 14.33 4.15 -16.97
N LEU A 129 13.30 3.58 -17.60
CA LEU A 129 13.06 3.70 -19.04
C LEU A 129 12.84 5.15 -19.47
N ILE A 130 12.08 5.93 -18.72
CA ILE A 130 11.86 7.35 -19.03
C ILE A 130 13.18 8.12 -18.95
N ARG A 131 14.01 7.87 -17.94
CA ARG A 131 15.33 8.49 -17.79
C ARG A 131 16.25 8.16 -18.97
N ASP A 132 16.27 6.91 -19.41
CA ASP A 132 17.09 6.46 -20.53
C ASP A 132 16.62 7.09 -21.85
N LEU A 133 15.30 7.22 -22.07
CA LEU A 133 14.74 7.92 -23.23
C LEU A 133 15.16 9.40 -23.26
N VAL A 134 15.10 10.08 -22.12
CA VAL A 134 15.54 11.47 -22.00
C VAL A 134 17.04 11.60 -22.32
N GLY A 135 17.87 10.69 -21.79
CA GLY A 135 19.29 10.67 -22.06
C GLY A 135 19.61 10.55 -23.54
N ARG A 136 18.99 9.58 -24.23
CA ARG A 136 19.15 9.38 -25.69
C ARG A 136 18.66 10.57 -26.51
N ALA A 137 17.53 11.19 -26.11
CA ALA A 137 17.02 12.37 -26.80
C ALA A 137 17.98 13.57 -26.70
N LEU A 138 18.63 13.74 -25.54
CA LEU A 138 19.65 14.79 -25.36
C LEU A 138 20.93 14.52 -26.16
N GLU A 139 21.34 13.26 -26.29
CA GLU A 139 22.48 12.87 -27.11
C GLU A 139 22.23 13.17 -28.60
N LEU A 140 21.04 12.82 -29.11
CA LEU A 140 20.62 13.12 -30.48
C LEU A 140 20.51 14.62 -30.78
N GLY A 141 20.20 15.45 -29.78
CA GLY A 141 20.10 16.90 -29.93
C GLY A 141 21.46 17.62 -29.87
N ARG A 142 22.54 16.91 -29.56
CA ARG A 142 23.91 17.46 -29.47
C ARG A 142 24.75 17.21 -30.72
N GLY A 143 24.30 16.36 -31.62
CA GLY A 143 24.94 16.09 -32.93
C GLY A 143 24.29 16.85 -34.04
#